data_5156f0e94a6133009e3d36b80f6d2f7b
#
_entry.id   5156f0e94a6133009e3d36b80f6d2f7b
#
_cell.length_a   1.000
_cell.length_b   1.000
_cell.length_c   1.000
_cell.angle_alpha   90.00
_cell.angle_beta   90.00
_cell.angle_gamma   90.00
#
_symmetry.space_group_name_H-M   'P 1'
#
loop_
_entity.id
_entity.type
_entity.pdbx_description
1 polymer ?
#
loop_
_entity_poly.entity_id
_entity_poly.type
_entity_poly.pdbx_seq_one_letter_code
_entity_poly.pdbx_strand_id
1 'polypeptide(L)'
;MESSPLLPSLNTYEIDEEINKSGIYNKKEKSSEINAVFKLIKNLTQDELKTMDENSSFPKYFCQVGNKNFKYIGVLTNQLKRDVYGYSLMDNNDEYIGEFKEEMRNGFGIYKFKQNEDEEEIYIGEYINNKKEGKGMYIKINKTIKDDSNGNLILVNYISGIGTFKDNLLTQGIFYSLIDNKETYYLGKLNELGEQDDNEALYIEDKNKIFKGKINKGNMVEGRNIFVNDKYEKVKGYYFIKTKNEKNGENYEFNSNKNEEGDEECIKKTKEFLENNYDKKIQEIFNGANDAFNKFKDYNKALNVDFENDIKNKIKNELDKILIN
;
A
#
# COMPACT_ATOMS: atom_id res chain seq x y z
N MET A 1 -39.45 15.35 7.07
CA MET A 1 -38.54 14.65 8.03
C MET A 1 -39.19 13.31 8.30
N GLU A 2 -38.91 12.35 7.45
CA GLU A 2 -39.35 10.97 7.68
C GLU A 2 -38.27 10.28 8.54
N SER A 3 -38.67 9.86 9.73
CA SER A 3 -37.85 9.09 10.64
C SER A 3 -37.53 7.74 10.01
N SER A 4 -36.24 7.45 9.81
CA SER A 4 -35.79 6.08 9.49
C SER A 4 -36.44 5.09 10.46
N PRO A 5 -36.98 3.98 9.97
CA PRO A 5 -37.52 2.96 10.88
C PRO A 5 -36.39 2.44 11.76
N LEU A 6 -36.55 2.61 13.06
CA LEU A 6 -35.75 1.93 14.07
C LEU A 6 -35.84 0.43 13.80
N LEU A 7 -34.72 -0.19 13.43
CA LEU A 7 -34.62 -1.63 13.32
C LEU A 7 -35.07 -2.26 14.64
N PRO A 8 -35.90 -3.32 14.61
CA PRO A 8 -36.22 -4.05 15.80
C PRO A 8 -34.95 -4.52 16.45
N SER A 9 -34.79 -4.29 17.73
CA SER A 9 -33.67 -4.82 18.51
C SER A 9 -33.75 -6.35 18.42
N LEU A 10 -32.99 -6.92 17.49
CA LEU A 10 -32.77 -8.35 17.45
C LEU A 10 -32.15 -8.76 18.78
N ASN A 11 -32.80 -9.63 19.49
CA ASN A 11 -32.36 -10.17 20.77
C ASN A 11 -31.11 -11.02 20.48
N THR A 12 -30.05 -10.92 21.28
CA THR A 12 -28.87 -11.78 21.19
C THR A 12 -29.19 -13.26 21.09
N TYR A 13 -30.35 -13.67 21.63
CA TYR A 13 -30.88 -15.04 21.55
C TYR A 13 -31.31 -15.47 20.13
N GLU A 14 -31.89 -14.59 19.34
CA GLU A 14 -32.33 -14.91 17.98
C GLU A 14 -31.15 -15.09 17.02
N ILE A 15 -30.04 -14.38 17.27
CA ILE A 15 -28.80 -14.50 16.53
C ILE A 15 -28.13 -15.84 16.77
N ASP A 16 -28.09 -16.29 18.04
CA ASP A 16 -27.58 -17.61 18.42
C ASP A 16 -28.40 -18.73 17.75
N GLU A 17 -29.71 -18.54 17.59
CA GLU A 17 -30.55 -19.50 16.86
C GLU A 17 -30.30 -19.54 15.37
N GLU A 18 -30.12 -18.40 14.70
CA GLU A 18 -29.81 -18.37 13.25
C GLU A 18 -28.42 -18.93 12.96
N ILE A 19 -27.42 -18.58 13.75
CA ILE A 19 -26.07 -19.13 13.66
C ILE A 19 -26.06 -20.64 13.91
N ASN A 20 -26.84 -21.11 14.88
CA ASN A 20 -26.99 -22.54 15.15
C ASN A 20 -27.77 -23.29 14.07
N LYS A 21 -28.74 -22.66 13.40
CA LYS A 21 -29.46 -23.22 12.25
C LYS A 21 -28.59 -23.34 10.99
N SER A 22 -27.58 -22.47 10.83
CA SER A 22 -26.66 -22.51 9.71
C SER A 22 -25.71 -23.72 9.69
N GLY A 23 -25.67 -24.51 10.78
CA GLY A 23 -24.87 -25.73 10.90
C GLY A 23 -23.37 -25.52 11.02
N ILE A 24 -22.90 -24.28 11.04
CA ILE A 24 -21.45 -23.92 11.04
C ILE A 24 -20.83 -24.14 12.42
N TYR A 25 -21.63 -24.11 13.50
CA TYR A 25 -21.20 -24.45 14.86
C TYR A 25 -21.46 -25.92 15.17
N ASN A 26 -20.51 -26.78 14.83
CA ASN A 26 -20.54 -28.16 15.30
C ASN A 26 -20.20 -28.20 16.81
N LYS A 27 -21.19 -28.40 17.63
CA LYS A 27 -21.14 -28.43 19.12
C LYS A 27 -20.07 -29.39 19.69
N LYS A 28 -19.35 -30.15 18.91
CA LYS A 28 -18.38 -31.16 19.33
C LYS A 28 -16.92 -30.66 19.50
N GLU A 29 -16.55 -29.52 18.95
CA GLU A 29 -15.24 -28.93 19.26
C GLU A 29 -15.35 -27.85 20.32
N LYS A 30 -15.74 -28.26 21.53
CA LYS A 30 -15.45 -27.51 22.73
C LYS A 30 -13.97 -27.62 23.08
N SER A 31 -13.10 -26.95 22.34
CA SER A 31 -11.87 -26.50 22.96
C SER A 31 -12.21 -25.29 23.81
N SER A 32 -11.88 -25.34 25.08
CA SER A 32 -12.22 -24.39 26.15
C SER A 32 -11.62 -22.98 25.97
N GLU A 33 -11.19 -22.60 24.78
CA GLU A 33 -10.45 -21.38 24.48
C GLU A 33 -11.11 -20.44 23.47
N ILE A 34 -12.21 -20.82 22.82
CA ILE A 34 -12.88 -19.95 21.84
C ILE A 34 -14.03 -19.22 22.53
N ASN A 35 -13.72 -18.15 23.21
CA ASN A 35 -14.70 -17.12 23.54
C ASN A 35 -14.90 -16.22 22.31
N ALA A 36 -15.60 -16.74 21.29
CA ALA A 36 -16.05 -15.92 20.18
C ALA A 36 -17.15 -14.98 20.71
N VAL A 37 -16.86 -13.68 20.70
CA VAL A 37 -17.86 -12.67 21.03
C VAL A 37 -18.48 -12.22 19.72
N PHE A 38 -19.70 -12.68 19.45
CA PHE A 38 -20.50 -12.17 18.34
C PHE A 38 -21.32 -10.97 18.81
N LYS A 39 -21.15 -9.85 18.14
CA LYS A 39 -22.00 -8.68 18.33
C LYS A 39 -22.59 -8.31 16.97
N LEU A 40 -23.84 -8.69 16.74
CA LEU A 40 -24.59 -8.26 15.56
C LEU A 40 -25.13 -6.86 15.80
N ILE A 41 -24.98 -5.94 14.82
CA ILE A 41 -25.41 -4.57 15.07
C ILE A 41 -26.19 -3.95 13.91
N LYS A 42 -25.94 -4.31 12.66
CA LYS A 42 -26.59 -3.63 11.56
C LYS A 42 -26.82 -4.56 10.39
N ASN A 43 -28.07 -4.65 9.94
CA ASN A 43 -28.35 -5.11 8.58
C ASN A 43 -27.89 -4.02 7.62
N LEU A 44 -27.15 -4.38 6.62
CA LEU A 44 -26.74 -3.43 5.59
C LEU A 44 -27.95 -2.98 4.79
N THR A 45 -27.99 -1.70 4.45
CA THR A 45 -29.03 -1.13 3.60
C THR A 45 -28.84 -1.60 2.15
N GLN A 46 -29.91 -1.47 1.35
CA GLN A 46 -29.84 -1.79 -0.09
C GLN A 46 -28.78 -0.96 -0.83
N ASP A 47 -28.50 0.26 -0.39
CA ASP A 47 -27.47 1.11 -1.00
C ASP A 47 -26.06 0.72 -0.59
N GLU A 48 -25.86 0.27 0.64
CA GLU A 48 -24.61 -0.37 1.08
C GLU A 48 -24.35 -1.71 0.37
N LEU A 49 -25.41 -2.37 -0.09
CA LEU A 49 -25.35 -3.63 -0.85
C LEU A 49 -25.14 -3.43 -2.36
N LYS A 50 -25.44 -2.25 -2.92
CA LYS A 50 -25.33 -1.99 -4.38
C LYS A 50 -23.90 -2.03 -4.92
N THR A 51 -22.91 -1.83 -4.08
CA THR A 51 -21.49 -2.03 -4.45
C THR A 51 -21.09 -3.50 -4.46
N MET A 52 -22.01 -4.38 -4.11
CA MET A 52 -21.81 -5.80 -3.98
C MET A 52 -22.37 -6.52 -5.19
N ASP A 53 -21.71 -7.62 -5.53
CA ASP A 53 -22.13 -8.52 -6.60
C ASP A 53 -23.64 -8.83 -6.49
N GLU A 54 -24.42 -8.42 -7.49
CA GLU A 54 -25.88 -8.58 -7.56
C GLU A 54 -26.35 -10.04 -7.41
N ASN A 55 -25.43 -10.99 -7.44
CA ASN A 55 -25.67 -12.42 -7.33
C ASN A 55 -25.61 -13.00 -5.91
N SER A 56 -25.30 -12.21 -4.87
CA SER A 56 -25.27 -12.76 -3.52
C SER A 56 -26.65 -12.72 -2.87
N SER A 57 -27.32 -13.88 -2.85
CA SER A 57 -28.67 -14.09 -2.32
C SER A 57 -28.77 -14.13 -0.78
N PHE A 58 -27.67 -13.87 -0.06
CA PHE A 58 -27.63 -14.06 1.40
C PHE A 58 -27.60 -12.74 2.16
N PRO A 59 -28.34 -12.62 3.28
CA PRO A 59 -28.26 -11.47 4.16
C PRO A 59 -26.82 -11.32 4.72
N LYS A 60 -26.41 -10.07 4.91
CA LYS A 60 -25.08 -9.71 5.40
C LYS A 60 -25.19 -8.83 6.63
N TYR A 61 -24.24 -8.98 7.54
CA TYR A 61 -24.31 -8.40 8.86
C TYR A 61 -22.95 -7.78 9.24
N PHE A 62 -22.97 -6.60 9.82
CA PHE A 62 -21.79 -6.02 10.44
C PHE A 62 -21.61 -6.55 11.85
N CYS A 63 -20.50 -7.19 12.14
CA CYS A 63 -20.27 -7.88 13.41
C CYS A 63 -18.80 -7.84 13.85
N GLN A 64 -18.58 -8.22 15.10
CA GLN A 64 -17.25 -8.51 15.62
C GLN A 64 -17.16 -10.00 15.98
N VAL A 65 -16.08 -10.63 15.51
CA VAL A 65 -15.74 -12.03 15.80
C VAL A 65 -14.28 -12.10 16.21
N GLY A 66 -13.91 -12.93 17.16
CA GLY A 66 -12.51 -13.12 17.48
C GLY A 66 -12.23 -13.95 18.71
N ASN A 67 -10.95 -14.26 18.89
CA ASN A 67 -10.36 -14.90 20.05
C ASN A 67 -9.10 -14.11 20.48
N LYS A 68 -8.20 -14.72 21.26
CA LYS A 68 -6.97 -14.05 21.72
C LYS A 68 -6.02 -13.65 20.59
N ASN A 69 -5.98 -14.42 19.51
CA ASN A 69 -4.99 -14.30 18.45
C ASN A 69 -5.58 -13.74 17.14
N PHE A 70 -6.89 -13.81 16.99
CA PHE A 70 -7.60 -13.37 15.78
C PHE A 70 -8.75 -12.45 16.17
N LYS A 71 -8.94 -11.38 15.41
CA LYS A 71 -10.09 -10.48 15.56
C LYS A 71 -10.58 -10.03 14.18
N TYR A 72 -11.87 -10.08 13.96
CA TYR A 72 -12.52 -9.48 12.80
C TYR A 72 -13.62 -8.52 13.24
N ILE A 73 -13.67 -7.35 12.62
CA ILE A 73 -14.77 -6.37 12.76
C ILE A 73 -15.15 -5.95 11.34
N GLY A 74 -16.37 -6.29 10.92
CA GLY A 74 -16.79 -5.98 9.55
C GLY A 74 -18.02 -6.76 9.14
N VAL A 75 -18.19 -6.85 7.82
CA VAL A 75 -19.35 -7.50 7.22
C VAL A 75 -19.11 -9.00 7.05
N LEU A 76 -20.05 -9.80 7.57
CA LEU A 76 -20.09 -11.24 7.34
C LEU A 76 -21.38 -11.62 6.60
N THR A 77 -21.29 -12.65 5.77
CA THR A 77 -22.47 -13.35 5.25
C THR A 77 -23.13 -14.19 6.36
N ASN A 78 -24.35 -14.67 6.15
CA ASN A 78 -25.00 -15.63 7.06
C ASN A 78 -24.23 -16.97 7.20
N GLN A 79 -23.31 -17.26 6.28
CA GLN A 79 -22.37 -18.39 6.37
C GLN A 79 -21.10 -18.04 7.15
N LEU A 80 -21.05 -16.88 7.81
CA LEU A 80 -19.92 -16.33 8.56
C LEU A 80 -18.67 -16.09 7.70
N LYS A 81 -18.82 -15.92 6.41
CA LYS A 81 -17.72 -15.55 5.51
C LYS A 81 -17.52 -14.05 5.53
N ARG A 82 -16.27 -13.60 5.62
CA ARG A 82 -15.90 -12.19 5.45
C ARG A 82 -16.26 -11.73 4.06
N ASP A 83 -16.94 -10.60 3.98
CA ASP A 83 -17.41 -10.05 2.71
C ASP A 83 -17.53 -8.54 2.80
N VAL A 84 -17.60 -7.86 1.66
CA VAL A 84 -17.69 -6.42 1.49
C VAL A 84 -16.48 -5.68 2.03
N TYR A 85 -16.42 -5.41 3.34
CA TYR A 85 -15.29 -4.76 3.99
C TYR A 85 -15.20 -5.11 5.48
N GLY A 86 -14.01 -4.97 6.02
CA GLY A 86 -13.77 -5.14 7.45
C GLY A 86 -12.32 -4.97 7.85
N TYR A 87 -12.12 -4.98 9.15
CA TYR A 87 -10.82 -5.06 9.80
C TYR A 87 -10.53 -6.50 10.22
N SER A 88 -9.34 -6.98 9.98
CA SER A 88 -8.87 -8.29 10.41
C SER A 88 -7.51 -8.17 11.10
N LEU A 89 -7.41 -8.66 12.33
CA LEU A 89 -6.15 -8.97 13.00
C LEU A 89 -5.90 -10.47 12.80
N MET A 90 -4.73 -10.82 12.28
CA MET A 90 -4.35 -12.19 11.94
C MET A 90 -3.47 -12.82 13.04
N ASP A 91 -3.34 -14.13 13.03
CA ASP A 91 -2.58 -14.89 14.05
C ASP A 91 -1.09 -14.49 14.10
N ASN A 92 -0.52 -14.04 13.00
CA ASN A 92 0.84 -13.51 12.92
C ASN A 92 0.96 -12.05 13.38
N ASN A 93 -0.12 -11.44 13.87
CA ASN A 93 -0.29 -10.03 14.23
C ASN A 93 -0.21 -9.05 13.05
N ASP A 94 -0.33 -9.52 11.82
CA ASP A 94 -0.62 -8.63 10.70
C ASP A 94 -2.05 -8.12 10.79
N GLU A 95 -2.27 -6.92 10.27
CA GLU A 95 -3.57 -6.27 10.26
C GLU A 95 -4.00 -5.93 8.82
N TYR A 96 -5.28 -6.07 8.54
CA TYR A 96 -5.86 -5.66 7.26
C TYR A 96 -7.14 -4.88 7.49
N ILE A 97 -7.31 -3.80 6.75
CA ILE A 97 -8.59 -3.10 6.58
C ILE A 97 -8.85 -3.02 5.09
N GLY A 98 -10.00 -3.48 4.64
CA GLY A 98 -10.31 -3.39 3.22
C GLY A 98 -11.47 -4.24 2.80
N GLU A 99 -11.61 -4.34 1.49
CA GLU A 99 -12.69 -5.07 0.85
C GLU A 99 -12.39 -6.58 0.84
N PHE A 100 -13.44 -7.34 1.05
CA PHE A 100 -13.44 -8.79 1.02
C PHE A 100 -14.50 -9.31 0.05
N LYS A 101 -14.21 -10.45 -0.56
CA LYS A 101 -15.16 -11.27 -1.29
C LYS A 101 -14.91 -12.72 -0.94
N GLU A 102 -15.92 -13.40 -0.36
CA GLU A 102 -15.85 -14.82 0.00
C GLU A 102 -14.55 -15.19 0.75
N GLU A 103 -14.27 -14.55 1.88
CA GLU A 103 -13.08 -14.71 2.73
C GLU A 103 -11.79 -14.14 2.17
N MET A 104 -11.70 -13.82 0.89
CA MET A 104 -10.49 -13.31 0.25
C MET A 104 -10.46 -11.79 0.25
N ARG A 105 -9.27 -11.19 0.43
CA ARG A 105 -9.04 -9.77 0.15
C ARG A 105 -9.26 -9.55 -1.34
N ASN A 106 -10.21 -8.69 -1.68
CA ASN A 106 -10.60 -8.42 -3.07
C ASN A 106 -11.19 -7.01 -3.17
N GLY A 107 -10.58 -6.15 -3.97
CA GLY A 107 -10.85 -4.72 -4.00
C GLY A 107 -9.78 -3.91 -3.27
N PHE A 108 -10.12 -2.71 -2.79
CA PHE A 108 -9.17 -1.81 -2.13
C PHE A 108 -8.92 -2.21 -0.67
N GLY A 109 -7.67 -2.13 -0.23
CA GLY A 109 -7.33 -2.42 1.16
C GLY A 109 -5.99 -1.86 1.61
N ILE A 110 -5.83 -1.86 2.93
CA ILE A 110 -4.63 -1.44 3.64
C ILE A 110 -4.15 -2.64 4.45
N TYR A 111 -2.93 -3.07 4.22
CA TYR A 111 -2.30 -4.17 4.94
C TYR A 111 -1.12 -3.65 5.74
N LYS A 112 -1.19 -3.84 7.04
CA LYS A 112 -0.13 -3.48 7.96
C LYS A 112 0.55 -4.75 8.44
N PHE A 113 1.82 -4.90 8.08
CA PHE A 113 2.60 -6.05 8.53
C PHE A 113 2.90 -5.93 10.02
N LYS A 114 3.09 -7.08 10.68
CA LYS A 114 3.52 -7.11 12.08
C LYS A 114 4.78 -6.26 12.24
N GLN A 115 4.71 -5.34 13.16
CA GLN A 115 5.77 -4.37 13.40
C GLN A 115 6.56 -4.74 14.65
N ASN A 116 7.82 -4.34 14.67
CA ASN A 116 8.59 -4.16 15.88
C ASN A 116 8.68 -2.65 16.19
N GLU A 117 9.33 -2.27 17.30
CA GLU A 117 9.42 -0.87 17.73
C GLU A 117 10.13 0.03 16.71
N ASP A 118 11.01 -0.57 15.90
CA ASP A 118 11.91 0.15 14.98
C ASP A 118 11.45 0.05 13.51
N GLU A 119 10.44 -0.75 13.18
CA GLU A 119 10.08 -1.03 11.80
C GLU A 119 8.57 -0.92 11.59
N GLU A 120 8.16 -0.14 10.59
CA GLU A 120 6.79 -0.03 10.13
C GLU A 120 6.70 -0.37 8.64
N GLU A 121 5.78 -1.26 8.26
CA GLU A 121 5.60 -1.70 6.89
C GLU A 121 4.12 -1.78 6.55
N ILE A 122 3.71 -1.10 5.48
CA ILE A 122 2.31 -1.00 5.05
C ILE A 122 2.22 -1.15 3.53
N TYR A 123 1.21 -1.87 3.07
CA TYR A 123 0.74 -1.82 1.68
C TYR A 123 -0.65 -1.21 1.63
N ILE A 124 -0.88 -0.34 0.66
CA ILE A 124 -2.16 0.33 0.38
C ILE A 124 -2.45 0.16 -1.10
N GLY A 125 -3.55 -0.46 -1.47
CA GLY A 125 -3.86 -0.65 -2.88
C GLY A 125 -4.90 -1.72 -3.16
N GLU A 126 -4.95 -2.13 -4.41
CA GLU A 126 -5.92 -3.07 -4.92
C GLU A 126 -5.48 -4.52 -4.67
N TYR A 127 -6.46 -5.39 -4.46
CA TYR A 127 -6.30 -6.82 -4.25
C TYR A 127 -7.22 -7.61 -5.18
N ILE A 128 -6.74 -8.72 -5.68
CA ILE A 128 -7.54 -9.76 -6.33
C ILE A 128 -7.15 -11.11 -5.71
N ASN A 129 -8.12 -11.80 -5.11
CA ASN A 129 -7.93 -13.13 -4.52
C ASN A 129 -6.70 -13.22 -3.60
N ASN A 130 -6.61 -12.32 -2.62
CA ASN A 130 -5.52 -12.17 -1.65
C ASN A 130 -4.17 -11.68 -2.19
N LYS A 131 -4.02 -11.46 -3.50
CA LYS A 131 -2.80 -10.94 -4.12
C LYS A 131 -2.90 -9.43 -4.32
N LYS A 132 -1.78 -8.71 -4.12
CA LYS A 132 -1.64 -7.31 -4.52
C LYS A 132 -1.72 -7.24 -6.04
N GLU A 133 -2.63 -6.42 -6.56
CA GLU A 133 -2.92 -6.30 -7.99
C GLU A 133 -3.32 -4.87 -8.32
N GLY A 134 -3.10 -4.40 -9.55
CA GLY A 134 -3.49 -3.05 -9.94
C GLY A 134 -2.69 -1.95 -9.26
N LYS A 135 -3.32 -0.83 -8.99
CA LYS A 135 -2.67 0.35 -8.37
C LYS A 135 -2.44 0.16 -6.89
N GLY A 136 -1.25 0.55 -6.43
CA GLY A 136 -0.93 0.47 -5.01
C GLY A 136 0.35 1.20 -4.61
N MET A 137 0.55 1.27 -3.31
CA MET A 137 1.71 1.84 -2.66
C MET A 137 2.19 0.91 -1.55
N TYR A 138 3.49 0.66 -1.52
CA TYR A 138 4.18 -0.04 -0.46
C TYR A 138 5.11 0.94 0.25
N ILE A 139 5.13 0.91 1.57
CA ILE A 139 5.96 1.76 2.40
C ILE A 139 6.63 0.90 3.47
N LYS A 140 7.93 1.08 3.64
CA LYS A 140 8.72 0.53 4.74
C LYS A 140 9.54 1.63 5.38
N ILE A 141 9.43 1.76 6.69
CA ILE A 141 10.13 2.75 7.50
C ILE A 141 10.94 1.99 8.55
N ASN A 142 12.25 2.20 8.58
CA ASN A 142 13.14 1.68 9.60
C ASN A 142 13.67 2.86 10.42
N LYS A 143 13.45 2.82 11.74
CA LYS A 143 13.95 3.81 12.69
C LYS A 143 15.18 3.23 13.38
N THR A 144 16.37 3.74 13.07
CA THR A 144 17.61 3.35 13.75
C THR A 144 18.03 4.47 14.69
N ILE A 145 18.15 4.18 15.97
CA ILE A 145 18.68 5.12 16.95
C ILE A 145 20.20 5.02 16.88
N LYS A 146 20.87 6.08 16.39
CA LYS A 146 22.32 6.23 16.50
C LYS A 146 22.60 7.16 17.66
N ASP A 147 23.38 6.68 18.62
CA ASP A 147 23.86 7.48 19.74
C ASP A 147 25.01 8.38 19.23
N ASP A 148 24.78 9.68 19.16
CA ASP A 148 25.87 10.61 18.90
C ASP A 148 26.33 11.22 20.23
N SER A 149 27.53 11.85 20.24
CA SER A 149 28.15 12.43 21.43
C SER A 149 27.33 13.58 22.09
N ASN A 150 26.17 13.95 21.55
CA ASN A 150 25.34 15.09 21.95
C ASN A 150 23.84 14.74 22.17
N GLY A 151 23.45 13.50 22.01
CA GLY A 151 22.07 13.05 22.14
C GLY A 151 21.66 12.03 21.08
N ASN A 152 20.56 11.34 21.29
CA ASN A 152 20.07 10.29 20.39
C ASN A 152 19.68 10.84 19.01
N LEU A 153 20.44 10.50 17.99
CA LEU A 153 20.09 10.79 16.61
C LEU A 153 19.20 9.64 16.07
N ILE A 154 17.97 9.95 15.75
CA ILE A 154 17.07 8.99 15.08
C ILE A 154 17.33 9.09 13.58
N LEU A 155 17.96 8.07 13.00
CA LEU A 155 18.04 7.89 11.56
C LEU A 155 16.79 7.16 11.10
N VAL A 156 16.03 7.79 10.22
CA VAL A 156 14.86 7.18 9.60
C VAL A 156 15.25 6.78 8.18
N ASN A 157 15.38 5.49 7.94
CA ASN A 157 15.49 4.95 6.60
C ASN A 157 14.09 4.68 6.04
N TYR A 158 13.85 5.09 4.83
CA TYR A 158 12.55 5.08 4.21
C TYR A 158 12.62 4.47 2.82
N ILE A 159 11.73 3.53 2.52
CA ILE A 159 11.60 2.93 1.19
C ILE A 159 10.13 2.93 0.81
N SER A 160 9.79 3.41 -0.37
CA SER A 160 8.45 3.28 -0.92
C SER A 160 8.47 2.91 -2.39
N GLY A 161 7.43 2.19 -2.80
CA GLY A 161 7.15 1.88 -4.19
C GLY A 161 5.68 2.16 -4.49
N ILE A 162 5.43 3.02 -5.48
CA ILE A 162 4.08 3.44 -5.88
C ILE A 162 3.92 3.12 -7.36
N GLY A 163 2.89 2.37 -7.72
CA GLY A 163 2.70 2.01 -9.12
C GLY A 163 1.73 0.88 -9.34
N THR A 164 2.01 0.09 -10.37
CA THR A 164 1.20 -1.07 -10.76
C THR A 164 1.79 -2.35 -10.18
N PHE A 165 0.98 -3.05 -9.42
CA PHE A 165 1.28 -4.37 -8.86
C PHE A 165 0.66 -5.47 -9.72
N LYS A 166 1.34 -6.59 -9.79
CA LYS A 166 0.85 -7.83 -10.41
C LYS A 166 1.39 -9.02 -9.62
N ASP A 167 0.51 -9.93 -9.23
CA ASP A 167 0.87 -11.12 -8.45
C ASP A 167 1.75 -10.84 -7.22
N ASN A 168 1.43 -9.77 -6.46
CA ASN A 168 2.17 -9.23 -5.30
C ASN A 168 3.45 -8.44 -5.61
N LEU A 169 3.91 -8.36 -6.85
CA LEU A 169 5.12 -7.64 -7.24
C LEU A 169 4.79 -6.28 -7.84
N LEU A 170 5.53 -5.25 -7.47
CA LEU A 170 5.49 -3.98 -8.17
C LEU A 170 6.22 -4.15 -9.50
N THR A 171 5.52 -3.88 -10.61
CA THR A 171 6.04 -4.10 -11.97
C THR A 171 6.47 -2.82 -12.66
N GLN A 172 5.87 -1.70 -12.29
CA GLN A 172 6.17 -0.39 -12.85
C GLN A 172 5.74 0.69 -11.87
N GLY A 173 6.52 1.76 -11.77
CA GLY A 173 6.15 2.91 -10.95
C GLY A 173 7.31 3.78 -10.51
N ILE A 174 7.09 4.45 -9.38
CA ILE A 174 8.04 5.32 -8.71
C ILE A 174 8.56 4.58 -7.48
N PHE A 175 9.86 4.44 -7.39
CA PHE A 175 10.55 3.94 -6.20
C PHE A 175 11.30 5.09 -5.58
N TYR A 176 11.04 5.31 -4.31
CA TYR A 176 11.72 6.30 -3.51
C TYR A 176 12.46 5.62 -2.38
N SER A 177 13.69 6.05 -2.13
CA SER A 177 14.41 5.67 -0.93
C SER A 177 15.16 6.85 -0.32
N LEU A 178 15.13 6.93 0.99
CA LEU A 178 15.99 7.77 1.81
C LEU A 178 16.77 6.84 2.73
N ILE A 179 18.05 6.63 2.45
CA ILE A 179 18.91 5.73 3.21
C ILE A 179 20.20 6.49 3.57
N ASP A 180 20.51 6.56 4.86
CA ASP A 180 21.68 7.27 5.38
C ASP A 180 21.77 8.72 4.85
N ASN A 181 20.65 9.44 4.83
CA ASN A 181 20.46 10.79 4.27
C ASN A 181 20.67 10.91 2.76
N LYS A 182 20.82 9.81 2.05
CA LYS A 182 20.87 9.81 0.59
C LYS A 182 19.51 9.54 0.01
N GLU A 183 19.01 10.48 -0.78
CA GLU A 183 17.70 10.44 -1.42
C GLU A 183 17.81 9.94 -2.85
N THR A 184 17.01 8.93 -3.20
CA THR A 184 16.97 8.42 -4.57
C THR A 184 15.56 8.19 -5.06
N TYR A 185 15.34 8.46 -6.33
CA TYR A 185 14.12 8.13 -7.07
C TYR A 185 14.46 7.30 -8.30
N TYR A 186 13.69 6.26 -8.51
CA TYR A 186 13.68 5.50 -9.75
C TYR A 186 12.28 5.49 -10.33
N LEU A 187 12.14 5.92 -11.59
CA LEU A 187 10.90 5.89 -12.34
C LEU A 187 11.09 4.92 -13.51
N GLY A 188 10.36 3.81 -13.48
CA GLY A 188 10.54 2.80 -14.52
C GLY A 188 9.87 1.46 -14.18
N LYS A 189 10.26 0.44 -14.96
CA LYS A 189 9.76 -0.93 -14.83
C LYS A 189 10.70 -1.78 -14.00
N LEU A 190 10.13 -2.82 -13.40
CA LEU A 190 10.88 -3.89 -12.75
C LEU A 190 10.65 -5.20 -13.52
N ASN A 191 11.63 -6.09 -13.46
CA ASN A 191 11.49 -7.46 -13.93
C ASN A 191 10.74 -8.35 -12.91
N GLU A 192 10.56 -9.61 -13.24
CA GLU A 192 9.86 -10.60 -12.39
C GLU A 192 10.58 -10.88 -11.06
N LEU A 193 11.84 -10.49 -10.91
CA LEU A 193 12.62 -10.59 -9.68
C LEU A 193 12.56 -9.31 -8.83
N GLY A 194 11.86 -8.27 -9.30
CA GLY A 194 11.78 -6.97 -8.64
C GLY A 194 13.03 -6.10 -8.86
N GLU A 195 13.90 -6.44 -9.81
CA GLU A 195 15.07 -5.64 -10.16
C GLU A 195 14.69 -4.56 -11.20
N GLN A 196 15.32 -3.39 -11.11
CA GLN A 196 15.16 -2.31 -12.09
C GLN A 196 15.54 -2.79 -13.49
N ASP A 197 14.61 -2.75 -14.43
CA ASP A 197 14.79 -3.22 -15.81
C ASP A 197 13.90 -2.42 -16.77
N ASP A 198 14.46 -1.35 -17.32
CA ASP A 198 13.75 -0.45 -18.23
C ASP A 198 14.71 0.13 -19.27
N ASN A 199 14.23 0.33 -20.50
CA ASN A 199 14.98 0.95 -21.58
C ASN A 199 14.96 2.49 -21.51
N GLU A 200 14.01 3.06 -20.76
CA GLU A 200 13.76 4.51 -20.68
C GLU A 200 13.66 5.00 -19.22
N ALA A 201 14.39 4.35 -18.32
CA ALA A 201 14.38 4.67 -16.90
C ALA A 201 14.81 6.12 -16.62
N LEU A 202 14.18 6.73 -15.63
CA LEU A 202 14.66 7.94 -14.99
C LEU A 202 15.13 7.61 -13.57
N TYR A 203 16.37 7.94 -13.25
CA TYR A 203 16.93 7.77 -11.90
C TYR A 203 17.47 9.12 -11.43
N ILE A 204 17.10 9.50 -10.21
CA ILE A 204 17.48 10.78 -9.60
C ILE A 204 18.16 10.48 -8.27
N GLU A 205 19.34 11.05 -8.05
CA GLU A 205 20.14 10.89 -6.84
C GLU A 205 20.41 12.27 -6.24
N ASP A 206 20.05 12.44 -4.96
CA ASP A 206 20.24 13.67 -4.17
C ASP A 206 19.76 14.95 -4.89
N LYS A 207 18.71 14.84 -5.70
CA LYS A 207 18.07 15.93 -6.48
C LYS A 207 18.97 16.61 -7.52
N ASN A 208 20.26 16.30 -7.55
CA ASN A 208 21.25 17.00 -8.38
C ASN A 208 21.91 16.13 -9.45
N LYS A 209 21.71 14.82 -9.41
CA LYS A 209 22.21 13.89 -10.41
C LYS A 209 21.05 13.12 -11.03
N ILE A 210 20.88 13.28 -12.31
CA ILE A 210 19.81 12.69 -13.11
C ILE A 210 20.44 11.71 -14.09
N PHE A 211 19.93 10.48 -14.10
CA PHE A 211 20.23 9.53 -15.17
C PHE A 211 18.94 9.25 -15.94
N LYS A 212 19.04 9.30 -17.27
CA LYS A 212 17.98 8.84 -18.18
C LYS A 212 18.54 7.86 -19.19
N GLY A 213 17.94 6.67 -19.25
CA GLY A 213 18.40 5.65 -20.19
C GLY A 213 18.03 4.24 -19.78
N LYS A 214 18.81 3.29 -20.27
CA LYS A 214 18.60 1.86 -20.08
C LYS A 214 19.23 1.37 -18.78
N ILE A 215 18.41 0.76 -17.96
CA ILE A 215 18.83 -0.03 -16.77
C ILE A 215 18.46 -1.49 -17.06
N ASN A 216 19.36 -2.40 -16.73
CA ASN A 216 19.16 -3.83 -16.86
C ASN A 216 19.63 -4.51 -15.57
N LYS A 217 18.71 -5.21 -14.89
CA LYS A 217 18.97 -5.89 -13.61
C LYS A 217 19.68 -4.99 -12.60
N GLY A 218 19.14 -3.79 -12.39
CA GLY A 218 19.68 -2.80 -11.48
C GLY A 218 20.95 -2.07 -11.95
N ASN A 219 21.51 -2.41 -13.12
CA ASN A 219 22.72 -1.80 -13.65
C ASN A 219 22.38 -0.79 -14.74
N MET A 220 22.91 0.43 -14.63
CA MET A 220 22.87 1.41 -15.71
C MET A 220 23.75 0.92 -16.87
N VAL A 221 23.16 0.68 -18.03
CA VAL A 221 23.84 0.06 -19.18
C VAL A 221 24.16 1.07 -20.27
N GLU A 222 23.22 1.95 -20.55
CA GLU A 222 23.32 2.96 -21.60
C GLU A 222 22.45 4.15 -21.24
N GLY A 223 22.95 5.36 -21.38
CA GLY A 223 22.14 6.54 -21.13
C GLY A 223 22.96 7.80 -20.86
N ARG A 224 22.25 8.81 -20.39
CA ARG A 224 22.79 10.12 -20.13
C ARG A 224 22.75 10.44 -18.62
N ASN A 225 23.89 10.81 -18.07
CA ASN A 225 23.99 11.43 -16.76
C ASN A 225 23.98 12.95 -16.92
N ILE A 226 23.12 13.63 -16.18
CA ILE A 226 22.98 15.08 -16.15
C ILE A 226 23.15 15.53 -14.70
N PHE A 227 24.01 16.52 -14.48
CA PHE A 227 24.25 17.12 -13.18
C PHE A 227 23.68 18.52 -13.17
N VAL A 228 22.92 18.85 -12.15
CA VAL A 228 22.30 20.17 -11.98
C VAL A 228 22.73 20.80 -10.66
N ASN A 229 22.61 22.11 -10.56
CA ASN A 229 22.75 22.84 -9.31
C ASN A 229 21.39 22.92 -8.57
N ASP A 230 21.35 23.59 -7.41
CA ASP A 230 20.14 23.76 -6.59
C ASP A 230 19.00 24.52 -7.30
N LYS A 231 19.30 25.21 -8.39
CA LYS A 231 18.31 25.91 -9.23
C LYS A 231 17.85 25.09 -10.43
N TYR A 232 18.30 23.83 -10.50
CA TYR A 232 18.09 22.94 -11.67
C TYR A 232 18.67 23.49 -12.99
N GLU A 233 19.78 24.23 -12.91
CA GLU A 233 20.55 24.61 -14.07
C GLU A 233 21.63 23.55 -14.35
N LYS A 234 21.78 23.17 -15.63
CA LYS A 234 22.76 22.15 -16.04
C LYS A 234 24.18 22.60 -15.73
N VAL A 235 24.89 21.81 -14.96
CA VAL A 235 26.31 22.01 -14.66
C VAL A 235 27.17 21.22 -15.66
N LYS A 236 26.83 19.96 -15.89
CA LYS A 236 27.51 19.08 -16.86
C LYS A 236 26.59 17.93 -17.24
N GLY A 237 26.92 17.27 -18.34
CA GLY A 237 26.25 16.04 -18.77
C GLY A 237 27.17 15.21 -19.65
N TYR A 238 26.96 13.91 -19.66
CA TYR A 238 27.65 12.99 -20.56
C TYR A 238 26.78 11.74 -20.80
N TYR A 239 26.90 11.27 -22.03
CA TYR A 239 26.32 10.00 -22.44
C TYR A 239 27.35 8.89 -22.27
N PHE A 240 26.90 7.70 -21.89
CA PHE A 240 27.76 6.53 -21.79
C PHE A 240 27.07 5.27 -22.29
N ILE A 241 27.90 4.32 -22.72
CA ILE A 241 27.50 2.94 -23.00
C ILE A 241 28.45 2.04 -22.23
N LYS A 242 27.87 1.07 -21.50
CA LYS A 242 28.61 0.01 -20.80
C LYS A 242 28.93 -1.08 -21.84
N THR A 243 30.20 -1.31 -22.10
CA THR A 243 30.66 -2.36 -22.99
C THR A 243 31.35 -3.47 -22.23
N LYS A 244 31.17 -4.73 -22.66
CA LYS A 244 31.92 -5.86 -22.11
C LYS A 244 33.16 -6.07 -22.96
N ASN A 245 34.33 -6.01 -22.34
CA ASN A 245 35.56 -6.45 -22.95
C ASN A 245 35.95 -7.82 -22.40
N GLU A 246 36.14 -8.81 -23.25
CA GLU A 246 36.46 -10.19 -22.88
C GLU A 246 37.75 -10.32 -22.05
N LYS A 247 38.65 -9.35 -22.13
CA LYS A 247 39.94 -9.38 -21.43
C LYS A 247 39.98 -8.59 -20.12
N ASN A 248 39.21 -7.52 -19.99
CA ASN A 248 39.34 -6.55 -18.88
C ASN A 248 38.06 -6.33 -18.07
N GLY A 249 36.98 -7.08 -18.36
CA GLY A 249 35.72 -6.90 -17.69
C GLY A 249 34.86 -5.76 -18.26
N GLU A 250 34.16 -5.03 -17.39
CA GLU A 250 33.24 -3.97 -17.80
C GLU A 250 34.00 -2.67 -18.12
N ASN A 251 33.78 -2.12 -19.31
CA ASN A 251 34.26 -0.82 -19.73
C ASN A 251 33.10 0.14 -20.00
N TYR A 252 33.37 1.43 -19.90
CA TYR A 252 32.42 2.48 -20.22
C TYR A 252 32.98 3.36 -21.34
N GLU A 253 32.19 3.55 -22.40
CA GLU A 253 32.46 4.55 -23.44
C GLU A 253 31.69 5.82 -23.11
N PHE A 254 32.39 6.95 -23.06
CA PHE A 254 31.80 8.25 -22.73
C PHE A 254 31.80 9.15 -23.96
N ASN A 255 30.65 9.82 -24.19
CA ASN A 255 30.50 10.83 -25.21
C ASN A 255 29.77 12.06 -24.67
N SER A 256 30.43 13.18 -24.52
CA SER A 256 29.87 14.41 -23.96
C SER A 256 28.79 15.06 -24.84
N ASN A 257 28.84 14.84 -26.14
CA ASN A 257 27.99 15.56 -27.10
C ASN A 257 26.77 14.74 -27.58
N LYS A 258 26.76 13.44 -27.35
CA LYS A 258 25.65 12.59 -27.80
C LYS A 258 24.39 12.83 -26.96
N ASN A 259 23.25 13.00 -27.62
CA ASN A 259 21.91 13.15 -27.02
C ASN A 259 21.73 14.37 -26.08
N GLU A 260 22.43 15.47 -26.34
CA GLU A 260 22.36 16.68 -25.52
C GLU A 260 21.03 17.43 -25.66
N GLU A 261 20.35 17.31 -26.80
CA GLU A 261 19.07 17.99 -27.09
C GLU A 261 17.94 17.68 -26.10
N GLY A 262 17.97 16.55 -25.43
CA GLY A 262 16.94 16.15 -24.44
C GLY A 262 17.23 16.57 -23.01
N ASP A 263 18.37 17.15 -22.70
CA ASP A 263 18.79 17.43 -21.33
C ASP A 263 17.89 18.47 -20.66
N GLU A 264 17.56 19.56 -21.33
CA GLU A 264 16.73 20.64 -20.79
C GLU A 264 15.30 20.14 -20.47
N GLU A 265 14.72 19.36 -21.37
CA GLU A 265 13.39 18.77 -21.15
C GLU A 265 13.43 17.76 -19.99
N CYS A 266 14.48 16.95 -19.90
CA CYS A 266 14.67 16.00 -18.81
C CYS A 266 14.82 16.72 -17.46
N ILE A 267 15.61 17.79 -17.39
CA ILE A 267 15.78 18.64 -16.21
C ILE A 267 14.45 19.26 -15.79
N LYS A 268 13.71 19.84 -16.76
CA LYS A 268 12.40 20.44 -16.51
C LYS A 268 11.41 19.42 -15.91
N LYS A 269 11.29 18.24 -16.53
CA LYS A 269 10.41 17.17 -16.02
C LYS A 269 10.85 16.67 -14.64
N THR A 270 12.14 16.56 -14.40
CA THR A 270 12.67 16.17 -13.08
C THR A 270 12.33 17.21 -12.02
N LYS A 271 12.48 18.50 -12.33
CA LYS A 271 12.12 19.59 -11.43
C LYS A 271 10.63 19.56 -11.10
N GLU A 272 9.76 19.50 -12.13
CA GLU A 272 8.32 19.39 -11.96
C GLU A 272 7.93 18.16 -11.11
N PHE A 273 8.61 17.01 -11.33
CA PHE A 273 8.42 15.81 -10.54
C PHE A 273 8.78 16.04 -9.07
N LEU A 274 9.94 16.60 -8.76
CA LEU A 274 10.40 16.81 -7.39
C LEU A 274 9.58 17.90 -6.65
N GLU A 275 9.10 18.94 -7.38
CA GLU A 275 8.22 19.97 -6.82
C GLU A 275 6.84 19.44 -6.39
N ASN A 276 6.43 18.25 -6.84
CA ASN A 276 5.20 17.59 -6.41
C ASN A 276 5.21 17.11 -4.95
N ASN A 277 6.31 17.30 -4.21
CA ASN A 277 6.43 16.97 -2.79
C ASN A 277 5.98 15.52 -2.47
N TYR A 278 6.54 14.55 -3.21
CA TYR A 278 6.20 13.15 -3.06
C TYR A 278 6.28 12.66 -1.61
N ASP A 279 7.34 13.04 -0.90
CA ASP A 279 7.55 12.67 0.50
C ASP A 279 6.38 13.08 1.38
N LYS A 280 5.92 14.32 1.21
CA LYS A 280 4.78 14.85 1.98
C LYS A 280 3.50 14.08 1.66
N LYS A 281 3.23 13.83 0.38
CA LYS A 281 2.04 13.08 -0.06
C LYS A 281 2.06 11.64 0.45
N ILE A 282 3.21 10.96 0.37
CA ILE A 282 3.39 9.61 0.89
C ILE A 282 3.14 9.59 2.40
N GLN A 283 3.67 10.58 3.13
CA GLN A 283 3.47 10.68 4.58
C GLN A 283 2.00 10.95 4.94
N GLU A 284 1.29 11.78 4.18
CA GLU A 284 -0.14 12.02 4.36
C GLU A 284 -0.97 10.74 4.16
N ILE A 285 -0.68 9.95 3.12
CA ILE A 285 -1.33 8.66 2.87
C ILE A 285 -1.02 7.66 4.00
N PHE A 286 0.22 7.59 4.44
CA PHE A 286 0.65 6.73 5.53
C PHE A 286 -0.06 7.06 6.85
N ASN A 287 -0.15 8.34 7.18
CA ASN A 287 -0.88 8.82 8.36
C ASN A 287 -2.36 8.49 8.26
N GLY A 288 -2.97 8.71 7.08
CA GLY A 288 -4.37 8.35 6.81
C GLY A 288 -4.64 6.85 6.98
N ALA A 289 -3.70 5.99 6.58
CA ALA A 289 -3.79 4.55 6.78
C ALA A 289 -3.76 4.18 8.27
N ASN A 290 -2.84 4.76 9.04
CA ASN A 290 -2.76 4.54 10.49
C ASN A 290 -4.03 5.03 11.21
N ASP A 291 -4.59 6.17 10.82
CA ASP A 291 -5.85 6.68 11.35
C ASP A 291 -7.03 5.73 11.06
N ALA A 292 -7.05 5.11 9.88
CA ALA A 292 -8.05 4.10 9.54
C ALA A 292 -7.97 2.90 10.50
N PHE A 293 -6.78 2.37 10.78
CA PHE A 293 -6.60 1.31 11.77
C PHE A 293 -7.11 1.72 13.15
N ASN A 294 -6.79 2.92 13.63
CA ASN A 294 -7.22 3.41 14.94
C ASN A 294 -8.75 3.53 15.05
N LYS A 295 -9.45 3.82 13.95
CA LYS A 295 -10.92 3.84 13.91
C LYS A 295 -11.51 2.43 13.91
N PHE A 296 -10.96 1.51 13.12
CA PHE A 296 -11.53 0.18 12.93
C PHE A 296 -11.19 -0.83 14.03
N LYS A 297 -10.10 -0.63 14.77
CA LYS A 297 -9.74 -1.49 15.91
C LYS A 297 -10.77 -1.51 17.04
N ASP A 298 -11.53 -0.44 17.19
CA ASP A 298 -12.60 -0.29 18.14
C ASP A 298 -13.94 -0.48 17.43
N TYR A 299 -14.67 -1.54 17.83
CA TYR A 299 -15.95 -1.88 17.26
C TYR A 299 -16.98 -0.73 17.32
N ASN A 300 -17.07 -0.02 18.46
CA ASN A 300 -18.04 1.07 18.61
C ASN A 300 -17.70 2.26 17.69
N LYS A 301 -16.42 2.49 17.44
CA LYS A 301 -15.97 3.50 16.45
C LYS A 301 -16.24 3.02 15.04
N ALA A 302 -15.92 1.75 14.73
CA ALA A 302 -16.08 1.15 13.42
C ALA A 302 -17.54 1.18 12.92
N LEU A 303 -18.52 1.11 13.82
CA LEU A 303 -19.95 1.23 13.50
C LEU A 303 -20.33 2.55 12.81
N ASN A 304 -19.60 3.61 13.08
CA ASN A 304 -19.86 4.95 12.57
C ASN A 304 -18.91 5.32 11.43
N VAL A 305 -18.14 4.37 10.92
CA VAL A 305 -17.22 4.57 9.80
C VAL A 305 -17.92 4.21 8.50
N ASP A 306 -18.06 5.16 7.62
CA ASP A 306 -18.35 4.90 6.22
C ASP A 306 -17.05 4.51 5.51
N PHE A 307 -16.86 3.18 5.32
CA PHE A 307 -15.61 2.67 4.73
C PHE A 307 -15.34 3.27 3.36
N GLU A 308 -16.36 3.40 2.52
CA GLU A 308 -16.22 3.94 1.16
C GLU A 308 -15.76 5.40 1.20
N ASN A 309 -16.42 6.24 2.00
CA ASN A 309 -16.16 7.67 1.99
C ASN A 309 -15.10 8.12 2.99
N ASP A 310 -15.03 7.50 4.16
CA ASP A 310 -14.11 7.92 5.22
C ASP A 310 -12.69 7.36 5.07
N ILE A 311 -12.54 6.22 4.36
CA ILE A 311 -11.27 5.52 4.22
C ILE A 311 -10.89 5.37 2.75
N LYS A 312 -11.64 4.53 2.01
CA LYS A 312 -11.29 4.11 0.65
C LYS A 312 -11.13 5.30 -0.29
N ASN A 313 -12.17 6.12 -0.46
CA ASN A 313 -12.13 7.22 -1.41
C ASN A 313 -11.09 8.29 -1.04
N LYS A 314 -10.92 8.60 0.24
CA LYS A 314 -9.92 9.56 0.68
C LYS A 314 -8.50 9.12 0.33
N ILE A 315 -8.14 7.89 0.73
CA ILE A 315 -6.78 7.39 0.53
C ILE A 315 -6.53 7.08 -0.95
N LYS A 316 -7.51 6.49 -1.66
CA LYS A 316 -7.40 6.19 -3.08
C LYS A 316 -7.21 7.45 -3.92
N ASN A 317 -7.94 8.52 -3.62
CA ASN A 317 -7.79 9.80 -4.32
C ASN A 317 -6.39 10.40 -4.15
N GLU A 318 -5.80 10.31 -2.95
CA GLU A 318 -4.42 10.77 -2.74
C GLU A 318 -3.41 9.88 -3.48
N LEU A 319 -3.61 8.58 -3.48
CA LEU A 319 -2.78 7.64 -4.24
C LEU A 319 -2.86 7.92 -5.75
N ASP A 320 -4.05 8.13 -6.29
CA ASP A 320 -4.27 8.44 -7.70
C ASP A 320 -3.59 9.75 -8.11
N LYS A 321 -3.58 10.79 -7.25
CA LYS A 321 -2.86 12.05 -7.52
C LYS A 321 -1.34 11.86 -7.67
N ILE A 322 -0.77 10.86 -7.03
CA ILE A 322 0.65 10.53 -7.18
C ILE A 322 0.90 9.77 -8.50
N LEU A 323 -0.03 8.91 -8.90
CA LEU A 323 0.11 8.03 -10.07
C LEU A 323 -0.23 8.69 -11.41
N ILE A 324 -0.92 9.83 -11.41
CA ILE A 324 -1.32 10.56 -12.64
C ILE A 324 -0.21 11.48 -13.14
N ASN A 325 0.75 11.85 -12.31
CA ASN A 325 1.89 12.70 -12.65
C ASN A 325 3.13 11.89 -13.01
#